data_7e1dde0c2a9d345dd6dbe7de3ab7044e
#
_entry.id   7e1dde0c2a9d345dd6dbe7de3ab7044e
#
_cell.length_a   1.000
_cell.length_b   1.000
_cell.length_c   1.000
_cell.angle_alpha   90.00
_cell.angle_beta   90.00
_cell.angle_gamma   90.00
#
_symmetry.space_group_name_H-M   'P 1'
#
loop_
_entity.id
_entity.type
_entity.pdbx_description
1 polymer ?
#
loop_
_entity_poly.entity_id
_entity_poly.type
_entity_poly.pdbx_seq_one_letter_code
_entity_poly.pdbx_strand_id
1 'polypeptide(L)'
;SGYVSHRGIRHEDVTATSFASASLDVVMSFDVLEHVPRYEAAFAETCRVLRPGGHFLWTAPFRRNQEKTIKRATTTETGEITHLLTPQYHGDPLRPDAGVLCFQEFGWSVLDELKEAGFEKSVVVLTWSWSNVNLGPELITIRAQKSL
;
A
#
# COMPACT_ATOMS: atom_id res chain seq x y z
N SER A 1 1.39 -14.83 -10.57
CA SER A 1 2.60 -14.09 -10.13
C SER A 1 3.84 -14.62 -10.86
N GLY A 2 4.91 -13.81 -10.97
CA GLY A 2 6.18 -14.20 -11.56
C GLY A 2 6.30 -14.11 -13.08
N TYR A 3 5.23 -13.79 -13.81
CA TYR A 3 5.33 -13.52 -15.24
C TYR A 3 6.18 -12.27 -15.51
N VAL A 4 7.10 -12.35 -16.48
CA VAL A 4 7.94 -11.23 -16.89
C VAL A 4 7.44 -10.68 -18.22
N SER A 5 7.11 -9.38 -18.26
CA SER A 5 6.70 -8.70 -19.47
C SER A 5 7.85 -8.56 -20.49
N HIS A 6 7.51 -8.18 -21.72
CA HIS A 6 8.50 -7.89 -22.77
C HIS A 6 9.51 -6.76 -22.40
N ARG A 7 9.20 -5.93 -21.38
CA ARG A 7 10.09 -4.89 -20.85
C ARG A 7 10.94 -5.37 -19.67
N GLY A 8 10.95 -6.66 -19.37
CA GLY A 8 11.66 -7.22 -18.22
C GLY A 8 10.98 -6.93 -16.88
N ILE A 9 9.77 -6.36 -16.88
CA ILE A 9 9.02 -6.07 -15.65
C ILE A 9 8.30 -7.34 -15.21
N ARG A 10 8.54 -7.76 -13.98
CA ARG A 10 7.89 -8.90 -13.36
C ARG A 10 6.49 -8.52 -12.89
N HIS A 11 5.50 -9.30 -13.29
CA HIS A 11 4.13 -9.15 -12.83
C HIS A 11 3.93 -9.93 -11.54
N GLU A 12 3.54 -9.24 -10.46
CA GLU A 12 3.29 -9.83 -9.16
C GLU A 12 1.94 -9.39 -8.61
N ASP A 13 1.25 -10.31 -7.94
CA ASP A 13 0.11 -9.98 -7.08
C ASP A 13 0.67 -9.61 -5.71
N VAL A 14 0.45 -8.37 -5.28
CA VAL A 14 0.98 -7.87 -4.00
C VAL A 14 0.45 -8.63 -2.78
N THR A 15 -0.65 -9.38 -2.93
CA THR A 15 -1.23 -10.22 -1.87
C THR A 15 -0.68 -11.65 -1.84
N ALA A 16 0.07 -12.05 -2.90
CA ALA A 16 0.63 -13.39 -3.04
C ALA A 16 1.77 -13.37 -4.06
N THR A 17 2.88 -12.75 -3.72
CA THR A 17 4.04 -12.62 -4.61
C THR A 17 4.77 -13.95 -4.79
N SER A 18 5.52 -14.10 -5.87
CA SER A 18 6.38 -15.28 -6.10
C SER A 18 7.75 -15.18 -5.43
N PHE A 19 8.03 -14.14 -4.64
CA PHE A 19 9.26 -14.01 -3.89
C PHE A 19 9.33 -14.99 -2.73
N ALA A 20 10.52 -15.52 -2.47
CA ALA A 20 10.75 -16.37 -1.31
C ALA A 20 10.56 -15.59 0.01
N SER A 21 10.18 -16.28 1.09
CA SER A 21 10.14 -15.67 2.41
C SER A 21 11.52 -15.17 2.82
N ALA A 22 11.57 -14.04 3.52
CA ALA A 22 12.81 -13.44 4.03
C ALA A 22 13.89 -13.25 2.94
N SER A 23 13.49 -12.79 1.75
CA SER A 23 14.40 -12.62 0.61
C SER A 23 14.74 -11.17 0.28
N LEU A 24 13.95 -10.21 0.77
CA LEU A 24 14.10 -8.78 0.46
C LEU A 24 14.48 -7.98 1.70
N ASP A 25 15.33 -6.97 1.51
CA ASP A 25 15.73 -6.06 2.58
C ASP A 25 14.75 -4.88 2.69
N VAL A 26 14.21 -4.44 1.55
CA VAL A 26 13.28 -3.31 1.45
C VAL A 26 12.20 -3.63 0.43
N VAL A 27 10.96 -3.30 0.77
CA VAL A 27 9.83 -3.22 -0.17
C VAL A 27 9.33 -1.78 -0.22
N MET A 28 9.08 -1.28 -1.41
CA MET A 28 8.51 0.04 -1.64
C MET A 28 7.24 -0.08 -2.47
N SER A 29 6.19 0.67 -2.07
CA SER A 29 4.90 0.68 -2.75
C SER A 29 4.33 2.10 -2.69
N PHE A 30 4.18 2.74 -3.83
CA PHE A 30 3.72 4.13 -3.90
C PHE A 30 2.41 4.22 -4.67
N ASP A 31 1.35 4.66 -3.97
CA ASP A 31 0.00 4.86 -4.50
C ASP A 31 -0.54 3.59 -5.20
N VAL A 32 -0.45 2.45 -4.49
CA VAL A 32 -0.90 1.13 -4.96
C VAL A 32 -1.95 0.53 -4.02
N LEU A 33 -1.71 0.59 -2.71
CA LEU A 33 -2.47 -0.18 -1.72
C LEU A 33 -3.92 0.27 -1.57
N GLU A 34 -4.22 1.53 -1.91
CA GLU A 34 -5.60 2.02 -1.98
C GLU A 34 -6.43 1.34 -3.08
N HIS A 35 -5.75 0.72 -4.05
CA HIS A 35 -6.36 -0.01 -5.16
C HIS A 35 -6.43 -1.51 -4.93
N VAL A 36 -5.93 -2.00 -3.81
CA VAL A 36 -5.89 -3.42 -3.44
C VAL A 36 -7.04 -3.73 -2.48
N PRO A 37 -8.10 -4.45 -2.90
CA PRO A 37 -9.27 -4.71 -2.05
C PRO A 37 -8.95 -5.39 -0.72
N ARG A 38 -7.94 -6.28 -0.73
CA ARG A 38 -7.44 -7.03 0.43
C ARG A 38 -6.04 -6.57 0.83
N TYR A 39 -5.88 -5.27 1.08
CA TYR A 39 -4.58 -4.69 1.42
C TYR A 39 -3.95 -5.29 2.68
N GLU A 40 -4.78 -5.79 3.61
CA GLU A 40 -4.29 -6.48 4.81
C GLU A 40 -3.48 -7.74 4.43
N ALA A 41 -3.92 -8.46 3.38
CA ALA A 41 -3.15 -9.58 2.84
C ALA A 41 -1.85 -9.11 2.18
N ALA A 42 -1.84 -7.93 1.55
CA ALA A 42 -0.62 -7.35 1.01
C ALA A 42 0.38 -6.95 2.12
N PHE A 43 -0.10 -6.49 3.28
CA PHE A 43 0.76 -6.25 4.44
C PHE A 43 1.40 -7.54 4.96
N ALA A 44 0.59 -8.59 5.14
CA ALA A 44 1.10 -9.90 5.58
C ALA A 44 2.11 -10.48 4.59
N GLU A 45 1.82 -10.38 3.29
CA GLU A 45 2.72 -10.84 2.22
C GLU A 45 4.03 -10.03 2.20
N THR A 46 3.95 -8.71 2.33
CA THR A 46 5.12 -7.84 2.42
C THR A 46 5.98 -8.21 3.64
N CYS A 47 5.35 -8.46 4.79
CA CYS A 47 6.06 -8.92 5.98
C CYS A 47 6.71 -10.29 5.75
N ARG A 48 6.05 -11.22 5.04
CA ARG A 48 6.59 -12.53 4.72
C ARG A 48 7.87 -12.45 3.89
N VAL A 49 7.89 -11.64 2.84
CA VAL A 49 9.02 -11.55 1.92
C VAL A 49 10.20 -10.76 2.48
N LEU A 50 9.97 -9.86 3.41
CA LEU A 50 11.02 -9.10 4.08
C LEU A 50 11.85 -9.99 5.01
N ARG A 51 13.17 -9.78 5.02
CA ARG A 51 14.08 -10.34 6.02
C ARG A 51 13.77 -9.77 7.40
N PRO A 52 14.18 -10.45 8.48
CA PRO A 52 14.19 -9.85 9.82
C PRO A 52 14.91 -8.49 9.79
N GLY A 53 14.32 -7.46 10.41
CA GLY A 53 14.81 -6.09 10.38
C GLY A 53 14.55 -5.33 9.07
N GLY A 54 14.01 -5.96 8.04
CA GLY A 54 13.71 -5.35 6.75
C GLY A 54 12.62 -4.27 6.83
N HIS A 55 12.59 -3.40 5.83
CA HIS A 55 11.74 -2.21 5.83
C HIS A 55 10.70 -2.23 4.74
N PHE A 56 9.50 -1.77 5.08
CA PHE A 56 8.42 -1.44 4.15
C PHE A 56 8.19 0.07 4.14
N LEU A 57 8.30 0.69 2.96
CA LEU A 57 8.05 2.11 2.72
C LEU A 57 6.91 2.23 1.73
N TRP A 58 5.86 2.98 2.09
CA TRP A 58 4.74 3.12 1.16
C TRP A 58 3.98 4.42 1.32
N THR A 59 3.28 4.80 0.26
CA THR A 59 2.33 5.93 0.22
C THR A 59 0.97 5.46 -0.25
N ALA A 60 -0.05 6.14 0.19
CA ALA A 60 -1.43 6.07 -0.27
C ALA A 60 -2.19 7.30 0.28
N PRO A 61 -3.41 7.57 -0.17
CA PRO A 61 -4.27 8.58 0.43
C PRO A 61 -4.44 8.32 1.93
N PHE A 62 -3.89 9.19 2.75
CA PHE A 62 -3.91 9.10 4.20
C PHE A 62 -4.65 10.30 4.80
N ARG A 63 -5.67 10.02 5.61
CA ARG A 63 -6.51 11.02 6.25
C ARG A 63 -6.07 11.28 7.69
N ARG A 64 -5.31 12.34 7.92
CA ARG A 64 -4.78 12.70 9.26
C ARG A 64 -5.86 12.97 10.32
N ASN A 65 -7.07 13.33 9.90
CA ASN A 65 -8.22 13.58 10.77
C ASN A 65 -9.12 12.34 10.96
N GLN A 66 -8.70 11.18 10.49
CA GLN A 66 -9.45 9.93 10.56
C GLN A 66 -8.70 8.90 11.42
N GLU A 67 -9.36 8.38 12.43
CA GLU A 67 -8.80 7.30 13.25
C GLU A 67 -8.76 5.98 12.48
N LYS A 68 -9.87 5.62 11.85
CA LYS A 68 -10.02 4.34 11.14
C LYS A 68 -9.87 4.48 9.64
N THR A 69 -9.30 3.46 9.02
CA THR A 69 -9.32 3.29 7.55
C THR A 69 -10.77 3.21 7.06
N ILE A 70 -11.13 3.98 6.05
CA ILE A 70 -12.46 4.01 5.43
C ILE A 70 -12.45 3.08 4.24
N LYS A 71 -13.23 2.00 4.28
CA LYS A 71 -13.48 1.14 3.12
C LYS A 71 -14.57 1.77 2.25
N ARG A 72 -14.23 2.06 0.99
CA ARG A 72 -15.13 2.67 -0.01
C ARG A 72 -15.77 1.63 -0.91
N ALA A 73 -15.09 0.52 -1.15
CA ALA A 73 -15.59 -0.61 -1.92
C ALA A 73 -15.01 -1.92 -1.38
N THR A 74 -15.64 -3.02 -1.72
CA THR A 74 -15.19 -4.39 -1.43
C THR A 74 -15.30 -5.24 -2.69
N THR A 75 -14.67 -6.40 -2.67
CA THR A 75 -14.84 -7.43 -3.71
C THR A 75 -15.36 -8.71 -3.09
N THR A 76 -16.22 -9.42 -3.82
CA THR A 76 -16.59 -10.80 -3.53
C THR A 76 -15.44 -11.74 -3.92
N GLU A 77 -15.55 -13.03 -3.54
CA GLU A 77 -14.62 -14.08 -3.99
C GLU A 77 -14.62 -14.25 -5.53
N THR A 78 -15.74 -13.93 -6.17
CA THR A 78 -15.87 -13.96 -7.63
C THR A 78 -15.32 -12.71 -8.33
N GLY A 79 -14.83 -11.72 -7.55
CA GLY A 79 -14.28 -10.46 -8.07
C GLY A 79 -15.32 -9.38 -8.37
N GLU A 80 -16.59 -9.60 -8.00
CA GLU A 80 -17.63 -8.59 -8.15
C GLU A 80 -17.40 -7.44 -7.15
N ILE A 81 -17.46 -6.18 -7.63
CA ILE A 81 -17.23 -4.99 -6.81
C ILE A 81 -18.55 -4.50 -6.22
N THR A 82 -18.54 -4.32 -4.90
CA THR A 82 -19.62 -3.64 -4.17
C THR A 82 -19.14 -2.31 -3.66
N HIS A 83 -19.79 -1.22 -4.08
CA HIS A 83 -19.48 0.12 -3.61
C HIS A 83 -20.20 0.38 -2.27
N LEU A 84 -19.42 0.73 -1.23
CA LEU A 84 -19.92 1.09 0.09
C LEU A 84 -20.17 2.61 0.21
N LEU A 85 -19.41 3.38 -0.57
CA LEU A 85 -19.52 4.84 -0.67
C LEU A 85 -19.49 5.24 -2.15
N THR A 86 -19.75 6.51 -2.42
CA THR A 86 -19.60 7.06 -3.79
C THR A 86 -18.24 6.68 -4.36
N PRO A 87 -18.17 6.04 -5.53
CA PRO A 87 -16.92 5.62 -6.12
C PRO A 87 -15.95 6.77 -6.32
N GLN A 88 -14.69 6.52 -6.02
CA GLN A 88 -13.59 7.44 -6.25
C GLN A 88 -12.55 6.76 -7.11
N TYR A 89 -12.07 7.46 -8.14
CA TYR A 89 -11.08 6.96 -9.08
C TYR A 89 -9.86 7.86 -9.06
N HIS A 90 -8.68 7.25 -9.07
CA HIS A 90 -7.42 7.96 -9.28
C HIS A 90 -7.04 7.89 -10.76
N GLY A 91 -6.28 8.89 -11.23
CA GLY A 91 -5.81 8.90 -12.61
C GLY A 91 -4.90 7.72 -12.90
N ASP A 92 -5.08 7.09 -14.07
CA ASP A 92 -4.23 6.00 -14.55
C ASP A 92 -3.59 6.45 -15.88
N PRO A 93 -2.26 6.60 -15.96
CA PRO A 93 -1.59 6.96 -17.20
C PRO A 93 -1.82 5.97 -18.35
N LEU A 94 -2.14 4.71 -18.03
CA LEU A 94 -2.41 3.66 -19.00
C LEU A 94 -3.89 3.61 -19.41
N ARG A 95 -4.79 4.16 -18.61
CA ARG A 95 -6.24 4.21 -18.83
C ARG A 95 -6.80 5.57 -18.42
N PRO A 96 -6.44 6.64 -19.12
CA PRO A 96 -6.74 8.02 -18.70
C PRO A 96 -8.24 8.31 -18.57
N ASP A 97 -9.08 7.59 -19.35
CA ASP A 97 -10.52 7.79 -19.37
C ASP A 97 -11.28 7.02 -18.26
N ALA A 98 -10.67 5.97 -17.69
CA ALA A 98 -11.33 5.09 -16.74
C ALA A 98 -10.84 5.31 -15.30
N GLY A 99 -9.55 5.60 -15.12
CA GLY A 99 -8.91 5.65 -13.82
C GLY A 99 -8.83 4.30 -13.12
N VAL A 100 -8.35 4.29 -11.87
CA VAL A 100 -8.29 3.12 -10.99
C VAL A 100 -9.15 3.37 -9.76
N LEU A 101 -10.05 2.43 -9.44
CA LEU A 101 -10.95 2.53 -8.29
C LEU A 101 -10.15 2.56 -6.98
N CYS A 102 -10.50 3.49 -6.10
CA CYS A 102 -9.99 3.56 -4.75
C CYS A 102 -10.89 2.73 -3.83
N PHE A 103 -10.38 1.64 -3.26
CA PHE A 103 -11.11 0.76 -2.35
C PHE A 103 -11.10 1.28 -0.92
N GLN A 104 -10.06 2.01 -0.51
CA GLN A 104 -9.94 2.57 0.84
C GLN A 104 -9.14 3.87 0.89
N GLU A 105 -9.44 4.64 1.93
CA GLU A 105 -8.63 5.77 2.37
C GLU A 105 -8.09 5.44 3.76
N PHE A 106 -6.77 5.49 3.93
CA PHE A 106 -6.14 5.07 5.18
C PHE A 106 -6.27 6.11 6.29
N GLY A 107 -6.52 5.64 7.49
CA GLY A 107 -6.49 6.39 8.75
C GLY A 107 -5.40 5.86 9.69
N TRP A 108 -5.36 6.38 10.92
CA TRP A 108 -4.33 6.02 11.90
C TRP A 108 -4.36 4.53 12.31
N SER A 109 -5.52 3.85 12.21
CA SER A 109 -5.63 2.40 12.48
C SER A 109 -4.69 1.56 11.64
N VAL A 110 -4.21 2.07 10.50
CA VAL A 110 -3.26 1.34 9.64
C VAL A 110 -1.96 0.97 10.37
N LEU A 111 -1.56 1.72 11.39
CA LEU A 111 -0.38 1.38 12.21
C LEU A 111 -0.60 0.12 13.04
N ASP A 112 -1.82 -0.08 13.56
CA ASP A 112 -2.19 -1.30 14.28
C ASP A 112 -2.36 -2.48 13.30
N GLU A 113 -2.95 -2.24 12.13
CA GLU A 113 -3.10 -3.23 11.07
C GLU A 113 -1.73 -3.74 10.57
N LEU A 114 -0.72 -2.87 10.46
CA LEU A 114 0.66 -3.25 10.16
C LEU A 114 1.27 -4.11 11.29
N LYS A 115 0.99 -3.77 12.54
CA LYS A 115 1.44 -4.56 13.69
C LYS A 115 0.81 -5.96 13.68
N GLU A 116 -0.47 -6.07 13.40
CA GLU A 116 -1.19 -7.34 13.23
C GLU A 116 -0.59 -8.18 12.09
N ALA A 117 -0.12 -7.54 11.02
CA ALA A 117 0.57 -8.19 9.90
C ALA A 117 2.00 -8.66 10.23
N GLY A 118 2.54 -8.34 11.42
CA GLY A 118 3.84 -8.81 11.90
C GLY A 118 4.97 -7.77 11.86
N PHE A 119 4.67 -6.50 11.63
CA PHE A 119 5.65 -5.42 11.77
C PHE A 119 5.79 -5.00 13.23
N GLU A 120 7.03 -4.88 13.72
CA GLU A 120 7.32 -4.47 15.09
C GLU A 120 7.17 -2.97 15.29
N LYS A 121 7.63 -2.20 14.31
CA LYS A 121 7.63 -0.72 14.35
C LYS A 121 6.96 -0.18 13.12
N SER A 122 6.00 0.72 13.31
CA SER A 122 5.31 1.43 12.23
C SER A 122 5.17 2.90 12.59
N VAL A 123 5.53 3.79 11.65
CA VAL A 123 5.48 5.24 11.85
C VAL A 123 4.99 5.94 10.59
N VAL A 124 4.27 7.03 10.79
CA VAL A 124 3.94 7.98 9.72
C VAL A 124 5.03 9.05 9.68
N VAL A 125 5.69 9.18 8.54
CA VAL A 125 6.75 10.17 8.30
C VAL A 125 6.17 11.31 7.49
N LEU A 126 6.20 12.51 8.06
CA LEU A 126 5.82 13.75 7.37
C LEU A 126 7.09 14.40 6.84
N THR A 127 7.18 14.56 5.53
CA THR A 127 8.33 15.18 4.89
C THR A 127 7.95 16.55 4.35
N TRP A 128 8.67 17.56 4.83
CA TRP A 128 8.62 18.93 4.33
C TRP A 128 10.05 19.48 4.29
N SER A 129 10.45 20.17 3.22
CA SER A 129 11.81 20.63 3.08
C SER A 129 11.89 21.89 2.25
N TRP A 130 12.40 22.97 2.87
CA TRP A 130 12.71 24.22 2.18
C TRP A 130 13.87 24.03 1.20
N SER A 131 14.94 23.38 1.64
CA SER A 131 16.17 23.19 0.85
C SER A 131 15.97 22.32 -0.39
N ASN A 132 15.01 21.39 -0.33
CA ASN A 132 14.67 20.52 -1.47
C ASN A 132 13.43 21.01 -2.23
N VAL A 133 13.00 22.26 -1.96
CA VAL A 133 11.85 22.92 -2.63
C VAL A 133 10.54 22.11 -2.48
N ASN A 134 10.42 21.31 -1.44
CA ASN A 134 9.17 20.64 -1.09
C ASN A 134 8.35 21.56 -0.17
N LEU A 135 7.69 22.54 -0.76
CA LEU A 135 7.01 23.66 -0.09
C LEU A 135 5.49 23.52 -0.07
N GLY A 136 4.95 22.44 -0.66
CA GLY A 136 3.54 22.10 -0.67
C GLY A 136 3.06 21.47 0.65
N PRO A 137 1.91 20.79 0.64
CA PRO A 137 1.50 19.93 1.74
C PRO A 137 2.59 18.89 2.04
N GLU A 138 2.71 18.51 3.32
CA GLU A 138 3.68 17.49 3.72
C GLU A 138 3.45 16.18 2.95
N LEU A 139 4.51 15.62 2.42
CA LEU A 139 4.48 14.27 1.86
C LEU A 139 4.37 13.26 3.01
N ILE A 140 3.37 12.43 2.94
CA ILE A 140 3.11 11.39 3.94
C ILE A 140 3.67 10.08 3.42
N THR A 141 4.63 9.52 4.14
CA THR A 141 5.16 8.18 3.88
C THR A 141 4.95 7.34 5.14
N ILE A 142 4.46 6.12 4.97
CA ILE A 142 4.39 5.18 6.08
C ILE A 142 5.59 4.25 5.99
N ARG A 143 6.31 4.10 7.11
CA ARG A 143 7.43 3.19 7.25
C ARG A 143 7.10 2.15 8.29
N ALA A 144 7.24 0.89 7.93
CA ALA A 144 7.14 -0.23 8.85
C ALA A 144 8.43 -1.05 8.83
N GLN A 145 8.79 -1.66 9.96
CA GLN A 145 9.96 -2.52 10.11
C GLN A 145 9.53 -3.87 10.67
N LYS A 146 9.96 -4.95 9.99
CA LYS A 146 9.79 -6.30 10.49
C LYS A 146 10.68 -6.53 11.70
N SER A 147 10.20 -7.32 12.67
CA SER A 147 11.02 -7.76 13.82
C SER A 147 12.34 -8.42 13.39
N LEU A 148 13.34 -8.34 14.28
CA LEU A 148 14.65 -8.96 14.08
C LEU A 148 14.56 -10.49 14.13
#